data_b0554f4d7213e74b571edfdc5a5decd3
#
_entry.id   b0554f4d7213e74b571edfdc5a5decd3
#
_cell.length_a   1.000
_cell.length_b   1.000
_cell.length_c   1.000
_cell.angle_alpha   90.00
_cell.angle_beta   90.00
_cell.angle_gamma   90.00
#
_symmetry.space_group_name_H-M   'P 1'
#
loop_
_entity.id
_entity.type
_entity.pdbx_description
1 polymer ?
#
loop_
_entity_poly.entity_id
_entity_poly.type
_entity_poly.pdbx_seq_one_letter_code
_entity_poly.pdbx_strand_id
1 'polypeptide(L)'
;MVEYKIYIPDAIPDKHKRISDLIQRKYNLKVKKYTSAKKIAQDYGQAIFELMNEAYQPLYGYSALSQRQIDQYVKMYLPILDLRMVTLITDADDQLLAVGISMPSLAEALQKAHGRLLPMGWYHLAKTIFLKKYPKMLDLLLVAVKPEYQNKGVNALLFSDLIPVYQQLGFEYAESNPELELNGKVQAQWEYFKTEQHKRRRCFVKGIK
;
A
#
# COMPACT_ATOMS: atom_id res chain seq x y z
N MET A 1 6.93 3.86 16.84
CA MET A 1 6.33 3.30 15.62
C MET A 1 6.34 1.80 15.70
N VAL A 2 5.30 1.14 15.22
CA VAL A 2 5.15 -0.32 15.18
C VAL A 2 4.97 -0.79 13.75
N GLU A 3 5.37 -2.02 13.44
CA GLU A 3 5.16 -2.66 12.15
C GLU A 3 4.58 -4.05 12.37
N TYR A 4 3.62 -4.41 11.55
CA TYR A 4 2.88 -5.67 11.63
C TYR A 4 3.21 -6.57 10.45
N LYS A 5 3.38 -7.84 10.75
CA LYS A 5 3.31 -8.93 9.81
C LYS A 5 1.84 -9.37 9.73
N ILE A 6 1.23 -9.26 8.57
CA ILE A 6 -0.18 -9.52 8.32
C ILE A 6 -0.27 -10.73 7.41
N TYR A 7 -0.80 -11.85 7.91
CA TYR A 7 -0.92 -13.07 7.12
C TYR A 7 -2.05 -12.94 6.10
N ILE A 8 -1.75 -13.31 4.84
CA ILE A 8 -2.75 -13.32 3.78
C ILE A 8 -3.74 -14.47 4.08
N PRO A 9 -5.04 -14.17 4.25
CA PRO A 9 -6.02 -15.19 4.55
C PRO A 9 -6.29 -16.08 3.33
N ASP A 10 -6.68 -17.34 3.55
CA ASP A 10 -7.06 -18.27 2.48
C ASP A 10 -8.33 -17.83 1.75
N ALA A 11 -9.19 -17.09 2.43
CA ALA A 11 -10.40 -16.47 1.85
C ALA A 11 -10.61 -15.07 2.43
N ILE A 12 -11.25 -14.20 1.64
CA ILE A 12 -11.64 -12.87 2.12
C ILE A 12 -12.61 -13.07 3.30
N PRO A 13 -12.37 -12.45 4.47
CA PRO A 13 -13.29 -12.55 5.60
C PRO A 13 -14.71 -12.12 5.20
N ASP A 14 -15.73 -12.92 5.53
CA ASP A 14 -17.13 -12.67 5.15
C ASP A 14 -17.61 -11.27 5.50
N LYS A 15 -17.16 -10.74 6.64
CA LYS A 15 -17.46 -9.37 7.06
C LYS A 15 -16.93 -8.35 6.07
N HIS A 16 -15.69 -8.52 5.56
CA HIS A 16 -15.12 -7.62 4.55
C HIS A 16 -15.89 -7.68 3.24
N LYS A 17 -16.24 -8.87 2.78
CA LYS A 17 -17.02 -9.05 1.56
C LYS A 17 -18.39 -8.36 1.66
N ARG A 18 -19.13 -8.60 2.75
CA ARG A 18 -20.44 -7.95 2.99
C ARG A 18 -20.34 -6.42 3.05
N ILE A 19 -19.34 -5.90 3.79
CA ILE A 19 -19.11 -4.46 3.88
C ILE A 19 -18.76 -3.90 2.51
N SER A 20 -17.85 -4.53 1.78
CA SER A 20 -17.43 -4.15 0.42
C SER A 20 -18.63 -4.02 -0.52
N ASP A 21 -19.49 -5.05 -0.58
CA ASP A 21 -20.68 -5.05 -1.45
C ASP A 21 -21.68 -3.93 -1.05
N LEU A 22 -21.86 -3.74 0.25
CA LEU A 22 -22.79 -2.73 0.78
C LEU A 22 -22.34 -1.30 0.46
N ILE A 23 -21.06 -0.99 0.72
CA ILE A 23 -20.54 0.37 0.50
C ILE A 23 -20.39 0.69 -0.97
N GLN A 24 -20.01 -0.30 -1.79
CA GLN A 24 -19.92 -0.14 -3.22
C GLN A 24 -21.26 0.30 -3.82
N ARG A 25 -22.36 -0.34 -3.40
CA ARG A 25 -23.72 0.04 -3.82
C ARG A 25 -24.17 1.36 -3.21
N LYS A 26 -23.96 1.56 -1.89
CA LYS A 26 -24.43 2.74 -1.16
C LYS A 26 -23.84 4.04 -1.68
N TYR A 27 -22.55 4.02 -2.03
CA TYR A 27 -21.82 5.21 -2.48
C TYR A 27 -21.53 5.20 -3.98
N ASN A 28 -22.08 4.22 -4.74
CA ASN A 28 -21.84 4.04 -6.17
C ASN A 28 -20.33 4.03 -6.51
N LEU A 29 -19.54 3.27 -5.72
CA LEU A 29 -18.09 3.21 -5.87
C LEU A 29 -17.69 2.28 -7.01
N LYS A 30 -16.61 2.65 -7.70
CA LYS A 30 -16.02 1.86 -8.78
C LYS A 30 -14.60 1.46 -8.40
N VAL A 31 -14.27 0.18 -8.57
CA VAL A 31 -12.90 -0.32 -8.48
C VAL A 31 -12.25 -0.18 -9.84
N LYS A 32 -11.14 0.54 -9.94
CA LYS A 32 -10.39 0.73 -11.18
C LYS A 32 -9.07 0.00 -11.15
N LYS A 33 -8.80 -0.75 -12.21
CA LYS A 33 -7.54 -1.46 -12.44
C LYS A 33 -6.90 -0.95 -13.74
N TYR A 34 -5.59 -0.93 -13.75
CA TYR A 34 -4.81 -0.48 -14.89
C TYR A 34 -3.81 -1.55 -15.32
N THR A 35 -3.56 -1.61 -16.63
CA THR A 35 -2.54 -2.48 -17.23
C THR A 35 -1.35 -1.69 -17.78
N SER A 36 -1.44 -0.35 -17.78
CA SER A 36 -0.39 0.55 -18.27
C SER A 36 0.01 1.56 -17.19
N ALA A 37 1.28 1.53 -16.78
CA ALA A 37 1.85 2.51 -15.85
C ALA A 37 1.75 3.95 -16.39
N LYS A 38 1.92 4.13 -17.71
CA LYS A 38 1.77 5.43 -18.36
C LYS A 38 0.34 5.96 -18.23
N LYS A 39 -0.65 5.08 -18.42
CA LYS A 39 -2.06 5.48 -18.34
C LYS A 39 -2.47 5.85 -16.91
N ILE A 40 -2.08 5.05 -15.90
CA ILE A 40 -2.38 5.38 -14.50
C ILE A 40 -1.67 6.69 -14.08
N ALA A 41 -0.44 6.93 -14.57
CA ALA A 41 0.28 8.18 -14.31
C ALA A 41 -0.46 9.39 -14.88
N GLN A 42 -0.99 9.26 -16.11
CA GLN A 42 -1.76 10.32 -16.78
C GLN A 42 -3.10 10.59 -16.11
N ASP A 43 -3.86 9.52 -15.80
CA ASP A 43 -5.23 9.65 -15.31
C ASP A 43 -5.28 10.00 -13.81
N TYR A 44 -4.38 9.41 -12.98
CA TYR A 44 -4.47 9.49 -11.52
C TYR A 44 -3.13 9.75 -10.82
N GLY A 45 -2.01 9.88 -11.56
CA GLY A 45 -0.70 10.05 -10.92
C GLY A 45 -0.67 11.21 -9.93
N GLN A 46 -1.19 12.37 -10.32
CA GLN A 46 -1.32 13.54 -9.46
C GLN A 46 -2.30 13.29 -8.31
N ALA A 47 -3.50 12.80 -8.61
CA ALA A 47 -4.58 12.58 -7.64
C ALA A 47 -4.19 11.60 -6.53
N ILE A 48 -3.37 10.58 -6.82
CA ILE A 48 -2.88 9.62 -5.83
C ILE A 48 -2.07 10.33 -4.74
N PHE A 49 -1.16 11.22 -5.11
CA PHE A 49 -0.32 11.93 -4.15
C PHE A 49 -1.04 13.07 -3.44
N GLU A 50 -2.00 13.72 -4.11
CA GLU A 50 -2.89 14.69 -3.48
C GLU A 50 -3.75 14.02 -2.40
N LEU A 51 -4.34 12.87 -2.72
CA LEU A 51 -5.08 12.06 -1.76
C LEU A 51 -4.20 11.62 -0.59
N MET A 52 -2.95 11.23 -0.85
CA MET A 52 -2.00 10.90 0.20
C MET A 52 -1.71 12.10 1.09
N ASN A 53 -1.45 13.28 0.51
CA ASN A 53 -1.23 14.51 1.25
C ASN A 53 -2.43 14.83 2.15
N GLU A 54 -3.64 14.74 1.62
CA GLU A 54 -4.89 15.00 2.35
C GLU A 54 -5.12 13.99 3.48
N ALA A 55 -4.97 12.69 3.19
CA ALA A 55 -5.24 11.62 4.15
C ALA A 55 -4.22 11.58 5.30
N TYR A 56 -2.97 11.99 5.04
CA TYR A 56 -1.86 11.87 6.00
C TYR A 56 -1.54 13.17 6.72
N GLN A 57 -2.11 14.30 6.29
CA GLN A 57 -1.90 15.60 6.93
C GLN A 57 -2.07 15.59 8.45
N PRO A 58 -3.05 14.89 9.04
CA PRO A 58 -3.23 14.88 10.49
C PRO A 58 -2.18 14.06 11.25
N LEU A 59 -1.31 13.30 10.55
CA LEU A 59 -0.34 12.43 11.20
C LEU A 59 0.85 13.22 11.72
N TYR A 60 1.27 12.93 12.94
CA TYR A 60 2.43 13.55 13.56
C TYR A 60 3.69 13.36 12.70
N GLY A 61 4.36 14.47 12.41
CA GLY A 61 5.60 14.47 11.63
C GLY A 61 5.41 14.30 10.12
N TYR A 62 4.17 14.27 9.61
CA TYR A 62 3.92 14.27 8.19
C TYR A 62 4.24 15.63 7.56
N SER A 63 4.91 15.62 6.43
CA SER A 63 5.17 16.80 5.60
C SER A 63 4.61 16.54 4.20
N ALA A 64 3.74 17.41 3.75
CA ALA A 64 3.12 17.29 2.43
C ALA A 64 4.18 17.30 1.31
N LEU A 65 4.00 16.45 0.33
CA LEU A 65 4.86 16.39 -0.84
C LEU A 65 4.62 17.61 -1.73
N SER A 66 5.71 18.25 -2.14
CA SER A 66 5.69 19.30 -3.15
C SER A 66 5.44 18.70 -4.54
N GLN A 67 4.95 19.51 -5.49
CA GLN A 67 4.72 19.10 -6.87
C GLN A 67 5.94 18.44 -7.51
N ARG A 68 7.12 18.99 -7.31
CA ARG A 68 8.38 18.42 -7.83
C ARG A 68 8.64 17.00 -7.30
N GLN A 69 8.35 16.75 -6.01
CA GLN A 69 8.50 15.42 -5.42
C GLN A 69 7.45 14.45 -5.98
N ILE A 70 6.20 14.90 -6.15
CA ILE A 70 5.12 14.12 -6.77
C ILE A 70 5.54 13.67 -8.16
N ASP A 71 5.96 14.60 -9.02
CA ASP A 71 6.40 14.30 -10.39
C ASP A 71 7.57 13.29 -10.42
N GLN A 72 8.49 13.43 -9.48
CA GLN A 72 9.63 12.52 -9.35
C GLN A 72 9.16 11.12 -8.92
N TYR A 73 8.27 11.02 -7.94
CA TYR A 73 7.77 9.75 -7.43
C TYR A 73 6.91 9.00 -8.46
N VAL A 74 6.04 9.71 -9.18
CA VAL A 74 5.26 9.13 -10.28
C VAL A 74 6.20 8.50 -11.32
N LYS A 75 7.25 9.21 -11.74
CA LYS A 75 8.22 8.71 -12.72
C LYS A 75 9.05 7.54 -12.20
N MET A 76 9.38 7.53 -10.92
CA MET A 76 10.29 6.55 -10.33
C MET A 76 9.56 5.24 -9.95
N TYR A 77 8.41 5.33 -9.31
CA TYR A 77 7.76 4.17 -8.71
C TYR A 77 6.77 3.48 -9.64
N LEU A 78 5.93 4.23 -10.38
CA LEU A 78 4.89 3.59 -11.19
C LEU A 78 5.41 2.57 -12.22
N PRO A 79 6.57 2.79 -12.91
CA PRO A 79 7.07 1.83 -13.88
C PRO A 79 7.53 0.48 -13.29
N ILE A 80 7.88 0.45 -12.00
CA ILE A 80 8.38 -0.77 -11.32
C ILE A 80 7.29 -1.54 -10.57
N LEU A 81 6.09 -0.95 -10.41
CA LEU A 81 4.98 -1.61 -9.74
C LEU A 81 4.37 -2.72 -10.61
N ASP A 82 3.99 -3.82 -9.99
CA ASP A 82 3.03 -4.73 -10.60
C ASP A 82 1.63 -4.14 -10.45
N LEU A 83 1.05 -3.66 -11.53
CA LEU A 83 -0.23 -2.94 -11.50
C LEU A 83 -1.41 -3.80 -11.05
N ARG A 84 -1.26 -5.13 -10.99
CA ARG A 84 -2.24 -6.01 -10.35
C ARG A 84 -2.35 -5.72 -8.84
N MET A 85 -1.24 -5.29 -8.22
CA MET A 85 -1.13 -4.94 -6.80
C MET A 85 -1.46 -3.47 -6.52
N VAL A 86 -2.09 -2.78 -7.48
CA VAL A 86 -2.56 -1.39 -7.36
C VAL A 86 -4.07 -1.38 -7.54
N THR A 87 -4.79 -0.79 -6.59
CA THR A 87 -6.24 -0.64 -6.62
C THR A 87 -6.61 0.81 -6.38
N LEU A 88 -7.42 1.36 -7.27
CA LEU A 88 -8.01 2.68 -7.13
C LEU A 88 -9.51 2.53 -6.91
N ILE A 89 -10.07 3.34 -6.01
CA ILE A 89 -11.51 3.42 -5.81
C ILE A 89 -11.94 4.84 -6.15
N THR A 90 -12.91 4.96 -7.03
CA THR A 90 -13.50 6.23 -7.45
C THR A 90 -15.00 6.25 -7.17
N ASP A 91 -15.56 7.44 -7.16
CA ASP A 91 -17.02 7.64 -7.18
C ASP A 91 -17.60 7.54 -8.61
N ALA A 92 -18.86 7.96 -8.74
CA ALA A 92 -19.58 7.98 -10.01
C ALA A 92 -18.95 8.94 -11.03
N ASP A 93 -18.36 10.04 -10.55
CA ASP A 93 -17.76 11.12 -11.35
C ASP A 93 -16.25 10.91 -11.58
N ASP A 94 -15.77 9.67 -11.34
CA ASP A 94 -14.37 9.27 -11.51
C ASP A 94 -13.37 10.01 -10.59
N GLN A 95 -13.86 10.65 -9.50
CA GLN A 95 -12.99 11.24 -8.49
C GLN A 95 -12.34 10.16 -7.62
N LEU A 96 -11.04 10.25 -7.39
CA LEU A 96 -10.30 9.29 -6.57
C LEU A 96 -10.66 9.44 -5.10
N LEU A 97 -11.15 8.37 -4.49
CA LEU A 97 -11.55 8.32 -3.08
C LEU A 97 -10.63 7.47 -2.22
N ALA A 98 -10.05 6.44 -2.81
CA ALA A 98 -9.10 5.59 -2.09
C ALA A 98 -8.10 4.95 -3.05
N VAL A 99 -6.93 4.64 -2.51
CA VAL A 99 -5.86 3.94 -3.22
C VAL A 99 -5.20 2.93 -2.29
N GLY A 100 -4.90 1.76 -2.84
CA GLY A 100 -4.06 0.74 -2.22
C GLY A 100 -2.94 0.37 -3.18
N ILE A 101 -1.69 0.53 -2.75
CA ILE A 101 -0.49 0.18 -3.50
C ILE A 101 0.38 -0.73 -2.65
N SER A 102 0.74 -1.86 -3.21
CA SER A 102 1.68 -2.80 -2.62
C SER A 102 2.69 -3.28 -3.64
N MET A 103 3.78 -3.85 -3.18
CA MET A 103 4.80 -4.44 -4.05
C MET A 103 5.43 -5.67 -3.40
N PRO A 104 6.04 -6.57 -4.19
CA PRO A 104 6.84 -7.63 -3.64
C PRO A 104 7.99 -7.07 -2.80
N SER A 105 8.22 -7.60 -1.62
CA SER A 105 9.32 -7.11 -0.78
C SER A 105 10.67 -7.33 -1.46
N LEU A 106 11.50 -6.31 -1.43
CA LEU A 106 12.87 -6.37 -1.95
C LEU A 106 13.89 -6.78 -0.88
N ALA A 107 13.45 -7.02 0.37
CA ALA A 107 14.34 -7.29 1.50
C ALA A 107 15.28 -8.48 1.25
N GLU A 108 14.75 -9.62 0.78
CA GLU A 108 15.59 -10.79 0.46
C GLU A 108 16.57 -10.51 -0.69
N ALA A 109 16.12 -9.79 -1.71
CA ALA A 109 16.98 -9.45 -2.85
C ALA A 109 18.14 -8.54 -2.42
N LEU A 110 17.86 -7.56 -1.57
CA LEU A 110 18.86 -6.65 -0.99
C LEU A 110 19.84 -7.38 -0.07
N GLN A 111 19.34 -8.31 0.75
CA GLN A 111 20.19 -9.14 1.61
C GLN A 111 21.15 -10.00 0.78
N LYS A 112 20.64 -10.69 -0.26
CA LYS A 112 21.46 -11.49 -1.19
C LYS A 112 22.46 -10.64 -1.96
N ALA A 113 22.12 -9.39 -2.24
CA ALA A 113 23.03 -8.42 -2.87
C ALA A 113 24.05 -7.83 -1.87
N HIS A 114 23.98 -8.14 -0.57
CA HIS A 114 24.83 -7.54 0.48
C HIS A 114 24.86 -6.00 0.43
N GLY A 115 23.76 -5.37 0.01
CA GLY A 115 23.65 -3.92 -0.16
C GLY A 115 24.45 -3.34 -1.34
N ARG A 116 25.00 -4.18 -2.23
CA ARG A 116 25.79 -3.75 -3.38
C ARG A 116 25.12 -4.16 -4.69
N LEU A 117 24.97 -3.21 -5.62
CA LEU A 117 24.38 -3.51 -6.94
C LEU A 117 25.38 -4.22 -7.87
N LEU A 118 26.66 -3.87 -7.80
CA LEU A 118 27.70 -4.44 -8.65
C LEU A 118 28.60 -5.38 -7.84
N PRO A 119 29.14 -6.46 -8.46
CA PRO A 119 28.92 -6.84 -9.87
C PRO A 119 27.59 -7.58 -10.13
N MET A 120 27.00 -8.30 -9.15
CA MET A 120 25.87 -9.21 -9.39
C MET A 120 24.61 -8.88 -8.55
N GLY A 121 24.67 -7.89 -7.67
CA GLY A 121 23.54 -7.56 -6.78
C GLY A 121 22.28 -7.10 -7.53
N TRP A 122 22.45 -6.40 -8.66
CA TRP A 122 21.34 -6.00 -9.53
C TRP A 122 20.51 -7.19 -10.05
N TYR A 123 21.14 -8.37 -10.23
CA TYR A 123 20.44 -9.56 -10.70
C TYR A 123 19.36 -10.02 -9.72
N HIS A 124 19.61 -9.95 -8.41
CA HIS A 124 18.64 -10.33 -7.38
C HIS A 124 17.41 -9.40 -7.40
N LEU A 125 17.63 -8.11 -7.59
CA LEU A 125 16.54 -7.13 -7.72
C LEU A 125 15.77 -7.31 -9.04
N ALA A 126 16.48 -7.45 -10.15
CA ALA A 126 15.89 -7.67 -11.47
C ALA A 126 15.03 -8.95 -11.51
N LYS A 127 15.47 -10.00 -10.82
CA LYS A 127 14.70 -11.24 -10.69
C LYS A 127 13.34 -11.02 -10.04
N THR A 128 13.27 -10.21 -9.01
CA THR A 128 12.01 -9.91 -8.33
C THR A 128 11.14 -8.94 -9.13
N ILE A 129 11.71 -7.85 -9.63
CA ILE A 129 10.96 -6.77 -10.29
C ILE A 129 10.53 -7.17 -11.71
N PHE A 130 11.45 -7.65 -12.54
CA PHE A 130 11.19 -7.86 -13.97
C PHE A 130 10.82 -9.31 -14.29
N LEU A 131 11.47 -10.30 -13.65
CA LEU A 131 11.14 -11.71 -13.88
C LEU A 131 9.99 -12.20 -13.02
N LYS A 132 9.42 -11.32 -12.16
CA LYS A 132 8.25 -11.61 -11.31
C LYS A 132 8.40 -12.87 -10.46
N LYS A 133 9.65 -13.19 -10.05
CA LYS A 133 9.93 -14.26 -9.07
C LYS A 133 9.80 -13.68 -7.68
N TYR A 134 8.56 -13.62 -7.20
CA TYR A 134 8.23 -12.95 -5.96
C TYR A 134 8.66 -13.75 -4.73
N PRO A 135 9.07 -13.05 -3.64
CA PRO A 135 9.22 -13.66 -2.31
C PRO A 135 7.85 -13.97 -1.71
N LYS A 136 7.84 -14.62 -0.55
CA LYS A 136 6.61 -14.87 0.21
C LYS A 136 6.02 -13.62 0.85
N MET A 137 6.79 -12.56 0.94
CA MET A 137 6.45 -11.30 1.58
C MET A 137 6.18 -10.21 0.54
N LEU A 138 5.14 -9.42 0.78
CA LEU A 138 4.89 -8.16 0.10
C LEU A 138 4.95 -6.99 1.10
N ASP A 139 5.24 -5.80 0.61
CA ASP A 139 5.23 -4.56 1.38
C ASP A 139 3.98 -3.75 1.02
N LEU A 140 3.21 -3.31 2.02
CA LEU A 140 2.12 -2.36 1.84
C LEU A 140 2.72 -0.96 1.76
N LEU A 141 2.84 -0.40 0.54
CA LEU A 141 3.50 0.88 0.34
C LEU A 141 2.61 2.07 0.68
N LEU A 142 1.36 2.03 0.25
CA LEU A 142 0.43 3.14 0.41
C LEU A 142 -0.99 2.59 0.54
N VAL A 143 -1.68 3.00 1.59
CA VAL A 143 -3.13 2.86 1.73
C VAL A 143 -3.67 4.21 2.16
N ALA A 144 -4.36 4.90 1.27
CA ALA A 144 -4.96 6.19 1.55
C ALA A 144 -6.45 6.17 1.22
N VAL A 145 -7.25 6.78 2.09
CA VAL A 145 -8.68 6.97 1.91
C VAL A 145 -9.00 8.42 2.24
N LYS A 146 -9.78 9.06 1.38
CA LYS A 146 -10.21 10.44 1.54
C LYS A 146 -10.84 10.64 2.93
N PRO A 147 -10.48 11.70 3.69
CA PRO A 147 -10.90 11.85 5.09
C PRO A 147 -12.40 11.67 5.32
N GLU A 148 -13.24 12.18 4.43
CA GLU A 148 -14.69 12.06 4.52
C GLU A 148 -15.23 10.64 4.30
N TYR A 149 -14.41 9.73 3.70
CA TYR A 149 -14.73 8.32 3.48
C TYR A 149 -14.04 7.37 4.46
N GLN A 150 -13.19 7.89 5.34
CA GLN A 150 -12.60 7.11 6.44
C GLN A 150 -13.70 6.60 7.38
N ASN A 151 -13.47 5.44 7.99
CA ASN A 151 -14.44 4.76 8.87
C ASN A 151 -15.79 4.36 8.21
N LYS A 152 -15.94 4.56 6.90
CA LYS A 152 -17.13 4.12 6.15
C LYS A 152 -16.97 2.74 5.49
N GLY A 153 -15.87 2.04 5.76
CA GLY A 153 -15.62 0.68 5.26
C GLY A 153 -14.96 0.62 3.87
N VAL A 154 -14.52 1.74 3.29
CA VAL A 154 -13.85 1.76 1.97
C VAL A 154 -12.60 0.90 1.94
N ASN A 155 -11.90 0.76 3.07
CA ASN A 155 -10.76 -0.15 3.20
C ASN A 155 -11.14 -1.61 2.90
N ALA A 156 -12.35 -2.03 3.29
CA ALA A 156 -12.81 -3.39 2.99
C ALA A 156 -12.91 -3.63 1.48
N LEU A 157 -13.29 -2.63 0.70
CA LEU A 157 -13.32 -2.73 -0.76
C LEU A 157 -11.91 -2.83 -1.36
N LEU A 158 -10.93 -2.06 -0.84
CA LEU A 158 -9.52 -2.20 -1.25
C LEU A 158 -8.99 -3.62 -0.98
N PHE A 159 -9.20 -4.14 0.23
CA PHE A 159 -8.72 -5.48 0.59
C PHE A 159 -9.46 -6.59 -0.14
N SER A 160 -10.76 -6.42 -0.41
CA SER A 160 -11.53 -7.40 -1.19
C SER A 160 -11.01 -7.54 -2.63
N ASP A 161 -10.44 -6.49 -3.20
CA ASP A 161 -9.82 -6.55 -4.53
C ASP A 161 -8.36 -7.04 -4.48
N LEU A 162 -7.58 -6.64 -3.47
CA LEU A 162 -6.15 -6.95 -3.40
C LEU A 162 -5.82 -8.35 -2.88
N ILE A 163 -6.58 -8.87 -1.90
CA ILE A 163 -6.32 -10.19 -1.30
C ILE A 163 -6.29 -11.31 -2.34
N PRO A 164 -7.28 -11.44 -3.26
CA PRO A 164 -7.23 -12.46 -4.31
C PRO A 164 -5.99 -12.36 -5.21
N VAL A 165 -5.53 -11.15 -5.48
CA VAL A 165 -4.30 -10.93 -6.23
C VAL A 165 -3.08 -11.44 -5.46
N TYR A 166 -3.00 -11.15 -4.17
CA TYR A 166 -1.89 -11.65 -3.33
C TYR A 166 -1.85 -13.16 -3.27
N GLN A 167 -3.02 -13.81 -3.13
CA GLN A 167 -3.15 -15.27 -3.16
C GLN A 167 -2.68 -15.87 -4.49
N GLN A 168 -3.14 -15.31 -5.62
CA GLN A 168 -2.74 -15.77 -6.97
C GLN A 168 -1.24 -15.61 -7.23
N LEU A 169 -0.62 -14.59 -6.62
CA LEU A 169 0.82 -14.34 -6.75
C LEU A 169 1.67 -15.13 -5.75
N GLY A 170 1.04 -15.91 -4.85
CA GLY A 170 1.71 -16.79 -3.90
C GLY A 170 2.31 -16.08 -2.70
N PHE A 171 1.83 -14.89 -2.33
CA PHE A 171 2.25 -14.21 -1.11
C PHE A 171 1.63 -14.88 0.11
N GLU A 172 2.42 -15.07 1.16
CA GLU A 172 1.99 -15.64 2.43
C GLU A 172 1.65 -14.56 3.45
N TYR A 173 2.35 -13.42 3.40
CA TYR A 173 2.13 -12.30 4.34
C TYR A 173 2.54 -10.96 3.76
N ALA A 174 1.94 -9.92 4.31
CA ALA A 174 2.27 -8.53 4.05
C ALA A 174 3.00 -7.93 5.26
N GLU A 175 3.92 -7.01 5.02
CA GLU A 175 4.49 -6.14 6.03
C GLU A 175 3.83 -4.76 5.95
N SER A 176 3.32 -4.27 7.09
CA SER A 176 2.83 -2.89 7.16
C SER A 176 4.02 -1.92 7.15
N ASN A 177 3.76 -0.70 6.66
CA ASN A 177 4.70 0.39 6.88
C ASN A 177 4.78 0.76 8.37
N PRO A 178 5.82 1.50 8.82
CA PRO A 178 5.90 1.99 10.18
C PRO A 178 4.67 2.84 10.55
N GLU A 179 3.88 2.36 11.48
CA GLU A 179 2.68 3.01 11.98
C GLU A 179 2.97 3.72 13.31
N LEU A 180 2.34 4.88 13.53
CA LEU A 180 2.40 5.53 14.83
C LEU A 180 1.69 4.67 15.87
N GLU A 181 2.30 4.42 17.03
CA GLU A 181 1.71 3.62 18.12
C GLU A 181 0.35 4.15 18.58
N LEU A 182 0.12 5.45 18.43
CA LEU A 182 -1.14 6.10 18.79
C LEU A 182 -2.18 6.12 17.65
N ASN A 183 -1.84 5.61 16.45
CA ASN A 183 -2.78 5.55 15.33
C ASN A 183 -3.66 4.30 15.40
N GLY A 184 -4.53 4.24 16.40
CA GLY A 184 -5.46 3.13 16.60
C GLY A 184 -6.40 2.87 15.42
N LYS A 185 -6.68 3.90 14.59
CA LYS A 185 -7.53 3.74 13.39
C LYS A 185 -6.91 2.83 12.34
N VAL A 186 -5.60 2.92 12.13
CA VAL A 186 -4.89 2.04 11.19
C VAL A 186 -4.77 0.65 11.79
N GLN A 187 -4.40 0.55 13.08
CA GLN A 187 -4.24 -0.73 13.76
C GLN A 187 -5.54 -1.54 13.82
N ALA A 188 -6.70 -0.88 14.00
CA ALA A 188 -8.01 -1.53 13.97
C ALA A 188 -8.34 -2.21 12.63
N GLN A 189 -7.71 -1.83 11.52
CA GLN A 189 -7.89 -2.51 10.23
C GLN A 189 -7.32 -3.93 10.24
N TRP A 190 -6.34 -4.17 11.08
CA TRP A 190 -5.65 -5.47 11.18
C TRP A 190 -6.36 -6.46 12.08
N GLU A 191 -7.35 -6.06 12.89
CA GLU A 191 -8.11 -6.92 13.81
C GLU A 191 -8.81 -8.09 13.12
N TYR A 192 -9.11 -7.94 11.82
CA TYR A 192 -9.78 -8.97 11.02
C TYR A 192 -8.82 -9.96 10.36
N PHE A 193 -7.52 -9.78 10.55
CA PHE A 193 -6.48 -10.60 9.98
C PHE A 193 -5.66 -11.24 11.09
N LYS A 194 -5.05 -12.39 10.80
CA LYS A 194 -4.01 -12.92 11.66
C LYS A 194 -2.78 -12.02 11.53
N THR A 195 -2.40 -11.37 12.62
CA THR A 195 -1.29 -10.41 12.65
C THR A 195 -0.31 -10.69 13.76
N GLU A 196 0.91 -10.24 13.56
CA GLU A 196 1.99 -10.29 14.53
C GLU A 196 2.73 -8.94 14.49
N GLN A 197 2.82 -8.26 15.66
CA GLN A 197 3.68 -7.09 15.77
C GLN A 197 5.13 -7.58 15.87
N HIS A 198 5.92 -7.38 14.81
CA HIS A 198 7.27 -7.94 14.74
C HIS A 198 8.39 -6.91 14.78
N LYS A 199 8.08 -5.63 14.59
CA LYS A 199 9.07 -4.55 14.72
C LYS A 199 8.51 -3.40 15.53
N ARG A 200 9.39 -2.78 16.33
CA ARG A 200 9.11 -1.57 17.10
C ARG A 200 10.29 -0.63 17.02
N ARG A 201 10.02 0.62 16.64
CA ARG A 201 11.03 1.67 16.50
C ARG A 201 10.67 2.86 17.38
N ARG A 202 11.67 3.49 17.98
CA ARG A 202 11.50 4.72 18.76
C ARG A 202 12.58 5.72 18.39
N CYS A 203 12.22 6.98 18.30
CA CYS A 203 13.14 8.09 18.21
C CYS A 203 13.28 8.71 19.60
N PHE A 204 14.50 8.95 20.01
CA PHE A 204 14.81 9.59 21.28
C PHE A 204 15.39 10.98 21.02
N VAL A 205 15.04 11.94 21.89
CA VAL A 205 15.60 13.30 21.86
C VAL A 205 16.46 13.46 23.12
N LYS A 206 17.68 13.99 22.93
CA LYS A 206 18.57 14.37 24.03
C LYS A 206 18.93 15.83 23.88
N GLY A 207 18.65 16.65 24.90
CA GLY A 207 19.14 18.02 24.96
C GLY A 207 20.67 18.03 25.06
N ILE A 208 21.31 18.80 24.19
CA ILE A 208 22.75 19.09 24.28
C ILE A 208 22.87 20.36 25.10
N LYS A 209 23.58 20.26 26.26
CA LYS A 209 23.93 21.41 27.10
C LYS A 209 25.14 22.10 26.52
#